data_0484815f46fa90b6e34d68fa7764d78c
#
_entry.id   0484815f46fa90b6e34d68fa7764d78c
#
_cell.length_a   1.000
_cell.length_b   1.000
_cell.length_c   1.000
_cell.angle_alpha   90.00
_cell.angle_beta   90.00
_cell.angle_gamma   90.00
#
_symmetry.space_group_name_H-M   'P 1'
#
loop_
_entity.id
_entity.type
_entity.pdbx_description
1 polymer ?
#
loop_
_entity_poly.entity_id
_entity_poly.type
_entity_poly.pdbx_seq_one_letter_code
_entity_poly.pdbx_strand_id
1 'polypeptide(L)'
;MAQVPAVGSPFGAECREMWRVPKGYKQVGVDLSGIELRCLGHYLNDQEWMDELLKGDIHWFNAQSFGLVEKGTTKDDNNPEHKKARNTTKTLTYGVLYGAGAAKAGSIVGGNSSKGKKLIDSFINNTPGLSALKKKISRLMAKGHLPALDGRRVWVRSEHAALNTLLQSAGAIIAKQWLIESTKLLQEKEIDAKLLAFVHDETQWEVREDQAEEAARLIEQAATKAGEALKFRCPVNAEGKVGDNWKQTH
;
A
#
# COMPACT_ATOMS: atom_id res chain seq x y z
N MET A 1 -14.40 10.91 -7.25
CA MET A 1 -13.66 9.75 -7.81
C MET A 1 -13.19 8.78 -6.72
N ALA A 2 -12.54 9.22 -5.64
CA ALA A 2 -12.06 8.32 -4.56
C ALA A 2 -13.13 7.42 -3.89
N GLN A 3 -14.41 7.66 -4.17
CA GLN A 3 -15.54 6.89 -3.64
C GLN A 3 -16.25 6.02 -4.70
N VAL A 4 -15.68 5.92 -5.92
CA VAL A 4 -16.22 4.98 -6.91
C VAL A 4 -15.94 3.56 -6.42
N PRO A 5 -16.97 2.68 -6.35
CA PRO A 5 -16.81 1.34 -5.80
C PRO A 5 -15.75 0.53 -6.57
N ALA A 6 -15.08 -0.39 -5.89
CA ALA A 6 -14.16 -1.33 -6.52
C ALA A 6 -14.93 -2.26 -7.49
N VAL A 7 -14.25 -2.77 -8.52
CA VAL A 7 -14.87 -3.64 -9.55
C VAL A 7 -15.62 -4.83 -8.95
N GLY A 8 -15.12 -5.43 -7.88
CA GLY A 8 -15.77 -6.54 -7.18
C GLY A 8 -16.93 -6.16 -6.23
N SER A 9 -17.22 -4.86 -6.08
CA SER A 9 -18.34 -4.38 -5.26
C SER A 9 -19.61 -4.26 -6.10
N PRO A 10 -20.82 -4.25 -5.47
CA PRO A 10 -22.06 -4.00 -6.18
C PRO A 10 -21.99 -2.72 -7.03
N PHE A 11 -22.33 -2.80 -8.28
CA PHE A 11 -22.27 -1.73 -9.29
C PHE A 11 -20.88 -1.14 -9.56
N GLY A 12 -19.81 -1.68 -8.97
CA GLY A 12 -18.46 -1.14 -9.13
C GLY A 12 -17.94 -1.27 -10.56
N ALA A 13 -18.20 -2.40 -11.19
CA ALA A 13 -17.82 -2.64 -12.58
C ALA A 13 -18.50 -1.66 -13.55
N GLU A 14 -19.81 -1.47 -13.40
CA GLU A 14 -20.61 -0.56 -14.22
C GLU A 14 -20.20 0.89 -14.01
N CYS A 15 -19.99 1.30 -12.75
CA CYS A 15 -19.53 2.64 -12.44
C CYS A 15 -18.17 2.97 -13.07
N ARG A 16 -17.24 2.01 -13.03
CA ARG A 16 -15.88 2.22 -13.61
C ARG A 16 -15.87 2.12 -15.12
N GLU A 17 -16.76 1.33 -15.74
CA GLU A 17 -16.89 1.22 -17.19
C GLU A 17 -17.39 2.51 -17.86
N MET A 18 -18.08 3.39 -17.14
CA MET A 18 -18.48 4.71 -17.64
C MET A 18 -17.30 5.66 -17.87
N TRP A 19 -16.19 5.47 -17.18
CA TRP A 19 -14.98 6.27 -17.35
C TRP A 19 -14.13 5.68 -18.46
N ARG A 20 -14.27 6.21 -19.66
CA ARG A 20 -13.63 5.71 -20.88
C ARG A 20 -12.97 6.81 -21.67
N VAL A 21 -12.06 6.40 -22.52
CA VAL A 21 -11.32 7.28 -23.45
C VAL A 21 -11.93 7.26 -24.85
N PRO A 22 -11.70 8.30 -25.67
CA PRO A 22 -12.19 8.37 -27.03
C PRO A 22 -11.47 7.38 -27.96
N LYS A 23 -12.05 7.17 -29.17
CA LYS A 23 -11.44 6.34 -30.20
C LYS A 23 -10.07 6.88 -30.61
N GLY A 24 -9.10 5.98 -30.78
CA GLY A 24 -7.70 6.31 -31.08
C GLY A 24 -6.84 6.52 -29.82
N TYR A 25 -7.44 6.40 -28.62
CA TYR A 25 -6.75 6.44 -27.33
C TYR A 25 -7.03 5.17 -26.53
N LYS A 26 -6.14 4.87 -25.61
CA LYS A 26 -6.29 3.85 -24.55
C LYS A 26 -6.22 4.50 -23.19
N GLN A 27 -6.90 3.91 -22.23
CA GLN A 27 -6.73 4.23 -20.83
C GLN A 27 -5.58 3.41 -20.27
N VAL A 28 -4.64 4.07 -19.63
CA VAL A 28 -3.51 3.45 -18.92
C VAL A 28 -3.72 3.70 -17.46
N GLY A 29 -4.01 2.64 -16.71
CA GLY A 29 -4.13 2.69 -15.25
C GLY A 29 -2.90 2.07 -14.62
N VAL A 30 -2.31 2.74 -13.64
CA VAL A 30 -1.13 2.25 -12.94
C VAL A 30 -1.32 2.46 -11.44
N ASP A 31 -1.01 1.42 -10.65
CA ASP A 31 -1.18 1.36 -9.20
C ASP A 31 0.15 1.06 -8.50
N LEU A 32 0.43 1.72 -7.38
CA LEU A 32 1.63 1.46 -6.59
C LEU A 32 1.47 0.18 -5.78
N SER A 33 2.31 -0.82 -6.06
CA SER A 33 2.21 -2.14 -5.45
C SER A 33 2.46 -2.12 -3.93
N GLY A 34 1.39 -2.29 -3.14
CA GLY A 34 1.45 -2.48 -1.68
C GLY A 34 2.14 -1.35 -0.92
N ILE A 35 1.85 -0.09 -1.27
CA ILE A 35 2.58 1.08 -0.78
C ILE A 35 2.57 1.20 0.75
N GLU A 36 1.48 0.84 1.44
CA GLU A 36 1.42 0.90 2.90
C GLU A 36 2.42 -0.03 3.58
N LEU A 37 2.55 -1.27 3.09
CA LEU A 37 3.50 -2.22 3.62
C LEU A 37 4.94 -1.81 3.29
N ARG A 38 5.17 -1.22 2.12
CA ARG A 38 6.48 -0.65 1.76
C ARG A 38 6.84 0.54 2.65
N CYS A 39 5.88 1.40 2.97
CA CYS A 39 6.06 2.48 3.95
C CYS A 39 6.41 1.92 5.33
N LEU A 40 5.72 0.87 5.76
CA LEU A 40 6.06 0.21 7.01
C LEU A 40 7.49 -0.35 6.96
N GLY A 41 7.87 -1.10 5.93
CA GLY A 41 9.21 -1.65 5.74
C GLY A 41 10.31 -0.58 5.80
N HIS A 42 10.08 0.59 5.17
CA HIS A 42 10.97 1.73 5.27
C HIS A 42 11.24 2.17 6.72
N TYR A 43 10.18 2.25 7.53
CA TYR A 43 10.27 2.71 8.93
C TYR A 43 10.72 1.62 9.90
N LEU A 44 10.42 0.35 9.64
CA LEU A 44 10.88 -0.77 10.46
C LEU A 44 12.40 -0.90 10.40
N ASN A 45 13.00 -0.67 9.23
CA ASN A 45 14.43 -0.88 8.98
C ASN A 45 14.87 -2.30 9.37
N ASP A 46 14.05 -3.30 9.02
CA ASP A 46 14.20 -4.72 9.32
C ASP A 46 14.37 -5.47 7.99
N GLN A 47 15.55 -6.05 7.78
CA GLN A 47 15.89 -6.67 6.49
C GLN A 47 15.11 -7.96 6.25
N GLU A 48 14.92 -8.79 7.28
CA GLU A 48 14.16 -10.04 7.17
C GLU A 48 12.71 -9.75 6.78
N TRP A 49 12.08 -8.79 7.44
CA TRP A 49 10.73 -8.35 7.12
C TRP A 49 10.62 -7.79 5.71
N MET A 50 11.64 -7.04 5.26
CA MET A 50 11.69 -6.46 3.91
C MET A 50 11.89 -7.53 2.85
N ASP A 51 12.73 -8.53 3.09
CA ASP A 51 12.93 -9.65 2.18
C ASP A 51 11.65 -10.47 2.01
N GLU A 52 10.90 -10.70 3.09
CA GLU A 52 9.58 -11.35 3.03
C GLU A 52 8.54 -10.53 2.27
N LEU A 53 8.58 -9.20 2.41
CA LEU A 53 7.70 -8.32 1.64
C LEU A 53 7.99 -8.36 0.13
N LEU A 54 9.27 -8.42 -0.25
CA LEU A 54 9.70 -8.27 -1.65
C LEU A 54 9.80 -9.59 -2.41
N LYS A 55 10.15 -10.69 -1.73
CA LYS A 55 10.49 -11.98 -2.34
C LYS A 55 9.67 -13.15 -1.79
N GLY A 56 9.10 -13.00 -0.61
CA GLY A 56 8.33 -14.01 0.09
C GLY A 56 6.83 -13.77 0.10
N ASP A 57 6.18 -14.22 1.16
CA ASP A 57 4.77 -13.95 1.46
C ASP A 57 4.64 -13.25 2.82
N ILE A 58 4.71 -11.93 2.80
CA ILE A 58 4.65 -11.10 4.00
C ILE A 58 3.39 -11.37 4.85
N HIS A 59 2.28 -11.78 4.24
CA HIS A 59 1.06 -12.10 4.98
C HIS A 59 1.17 -13.42 5.71
N TRP A 60 1.91 -14.39 5.14
CA TRP A 60 2.21 -15.64 5.82
C TRP A 60 3.24 -15.44 6.94
N PHE A 61 4.28 -14.67 6.69
CA PHE A 61 5.26 -14.27 7.70
C PHE A 61 4.59 -13.56 8.89
N ASN A 62 3.71 -12.61 8.59
CA ASN A 62 2.94 -11.92 9.63
C ASN A 62 1.95 -12.85 10.36
N ALA A 63 1.44 -13.93 9.72
CA ALA A 63 0.59 -14.92 10.41
C ALA A 63 1.32 -15.59 11.57
N GLN A 64 2.60 -15.87 11.39
CA GLN A 64 3.47 -16.39 12.45
C GLN A 64 3.69 -15.33 13.54
N SER A 65 3.92 -14.08 13.14
CA SER A 65 4.12 -12.97 14.09
C SER A 65 2.86 -12.67 14.92
N PHE A 66 1.66 -12.82 14.35
CA PHE A 66 0.42 -12.74 15.09
C PHE A 66 0.15 -13.96 15.97
N GLY A 67 0.83 -15.08 15.74
CA GLY A 67 0.57 -16.36 16.40
C GLY A 67 -0.70 -17.07 15.90
N LEU A 68 -1.09 -16.83 14.65
CA LEU A 68 -2.19 -17.53 13.98
C LEU A 68 -1.74 -18.87 13.40
N VAL A 69 -0.46 -19.00 13.14
CA VAL A 69 0.23 -20.24 12.77
C VAL A 69 1.52 -20.36 13.57
N GLU A 70 2.02 -21.57 13.75
CA GLU A 70 3.26 -21.83 14.47
C GLU A 70 4.46 -21.24 13.70
N LYS A 71 5.43 -20.70 14.44
CA LYS A 71 6.65 -20.12 13.85
C LYS A 71 7.45 -21.19 13.11
N GLY A 72 7.89 -20.88 11.91
CA GLY A 72 8.64 -21.80 11.04
C GLY A 72 7.75 -22.72 10.19
N THR A 73 6.42 -22.66 10.32
CA THR A 73 5.52 -23.44 9.47
C THR A 73 5.62 -22.98 8.01
N THR A 74 5.94 -23.93 7.13
CA THR A 74 5.94 -23.69 5.67
C THR A 74 4.50 -23.59 5.16
N LYS A 75 4.23 -22.59 4.33
CA LYS A 75 2.93 -22.41 3.70
C LYS A 75 2.63 -23.54 2.73
N ASP A 76 1.44 -24.11 2.83
CA ASP A 76 0.87 -25.03 1.85
C ASP A 76 -0.33 -24.34 1.19
N ASP A 77 -0.21 -24.05 -0.12
CA ASP A 77 -1.26 -23.39 -0.90
C ASP A 77 -2.48 -24.29 -1.16
N ASN A 78 -2.39 -25.58 -0.93
CA ASN A 78 -3.51 -26.50 -1.03
C ASN A 78 -4.28 -26.65 0.29
N ASN A 79 -3.71 -26.19 1.41
CA ASN A 79 -4.33 -26.26 2.73
C ASN A 79 -5.33 -25.10 2.92
N PRO A 80 -6.65 -25.39 3.08
CA PRO A 80 -7.68 -24.35 3.31
C PRO A 80 -7.43 -23.52 4.57
N GLU A 81 -6.90 -24.13 5.65
CA GLU A 81 -6.62 -23.42 6.90
C GLU A 81 -5.45 -22.43 6.73
N HIS A 82 -4.42 -22.78 5.94
CA HIS A 82 -3.33 -21.87 5.61
C HIS A 82 -3.82 -20.68 4.78
N LYS A 83 -4.70 -20.91 3.79
CA LYS A 83 -5.32 -19.82 3.02
C LYS A 83 -6.15 -18.91 3.92
N LYS A 84 -6.93 -19.49 4.83
CA LYS A 84 -7.75 -18.74 5.79
C LYS A 84 -6.87 -17.92 6.74
N ALA A 85 -5.84 -18.52 7.33
CA ALA A 85 -4.88 -17.84 8.22
C ALA A 85 -4.22 -16.66 7.50
N ARG A 86 -3.74 -16.86 6.27
CA ARG A 86 -3.13 -15.81 5.45
C ARG A 86 -4.09 -14.66 5.15
N ASN A 87 -5.32 -14.94 4.74
CA ASN A 87 -6.33 -13.91 4.45
C ASN A 87 -6.75 -13.15 5.70
N THR A 88 -6.93 -13.86 6.81
CA THR A 88 -7.19 -13.26 8.12
C THR A 88 -6.06 -12.34 8.54
N THR A 89 -4.81 -12.78 8.34
CA THR A 89 -3.61 -11.98 8.64
C THR A 89 -3.54 -10.74 7.77
N LYS A 90 -3.85 -10.82 6.48
CA LYS A 90 -3.92 -9.66 5.60
C LYS A 90 -4.86 -8.60 6.21
N THR A 91 -6.07 -8.99 6.58
CA THR A 91 -7.06 -8.09 7.20
C THR A 91 -6.59 -7.54 8.55
N LEU A 92 -5.96 -8.38 9.39
CA LEU A 92 -5.41 -7.96 10.68
C LEU A 92 -4.26 -6.95 10.51
N THR A 93 -3.31 -7.23 9.62
CA THR A 93 -2.15 -6.36 9.37
C THR A 93 -2.62 -4.96 8.99
N TYR A 94 -3.45 -4.84 7.95
CA TYR A 94 -3.98 -3.55 7.56
C TYR A 94 -4.85 -2.92 8.66
N GLY A 95 -5.68 -3.71 9.35
CA GLY A 95 -6.45 -3.23 10.50
C GLY A 95 -5.56 -2.58 11.56
N VAL A 96 -4.49 -3.24 11.97
CA VAL A 96 -3.53 -2.71 12.97
C VAL A 96 -2.82 -1.47 12.45
N LEU A 97 -2.41 -1.44 11.17
CA LEU A 97 -1.77 -0.27 10.56
C LEU A 97 -2.72 0.93 10.51
N TYR A 98 -4.00 0.70 10.25
CA TYR A 98 -5.05 1.74 10.29
C TYR A 98 -5.57 2.07 11.69
N GLY A 99 -4.93 1.52 12.75
CA GLY A 99 -5.26 1.84 14.12
C GLY A 99 -6.46 1.05 14.69
N ALA A 100 -6.75 -0.13 14.17
CA ALA A 100 -7.77 -0.99 14.76
C ALA A 100 -7.38 -1.36 16.21
N GLY A 101 -8.28 -1.06 17.15
CA GLY A 101 -8.12 -1.48 18.53
C GLY A 101 -8.43 -2.97 18.75
N ALA A 102 -8.22 -3.42 19.98
CA ALA A 102 -8.38 -4.81 20.41
C ALA A 102 -9.75 -5.43 20.07
N ALA A 103 -10.84 -4.66 20.21
CA ALA A 103 -12.19 -5.13 19.87
C ALA A 103 -12.33 -5.48 18.39
N LYS A 104 -11.84 -4.61 17.49
CA LYS A 104 -11.87 -4.84 16.05
C LYS A 104 -10.96 -5.99 15.65
N ALA A 105 -9.73 -6.05 16.17
CA ALA A 105 -8.82 -7.17 15.92
C ALA A 105 -9.41 -8.51 16.38
N GLY A 106 -10.06 -8.54 17.55
CA GLY A 106 -10.78 -9.71 18.03
C GLY A 106 -11.90 -10.15 17.11
N SER A 107 -12.73 -9.22 16.63
CA SER A 107 -13.86 -9.54 15.74
C SER A 107 -13.40 -10.13 14.39
N ILE A 108 -12.25 -9.74 13.86
CA ILE A 108 -11.69 -10.29 12.60
C ILE A 108 -11.43 -11.80 12.73
N VAL A 109 -11.06 -12.28 13.91
CA VAL A 109 -10.78 -13.71 14.17
C VAL A 109 -11.94 -14.44 14.87
N GLY A 110 -13.12 -13.86 14.88
CA GLY A 110 -14.30 -14.44 15.57
C GLY A 110 -14.12 -14.53 17.10
N GLY A 111 -13.35 -13.63 17.69
CA GLY A 111 -13.07 -13.58 19.12
C GLY A 111 -13.43 -12.25 19.77
N ASN A 112 -13.14 -12.13 21.03
CA ASN A 112 -13.41 -10.94 21.84
C ASN A 112 -12.20 -9.96 21.89
N SER A 113 -12.36 -8.84 22.57
CA SER A 113 -11.32 -7.82 22.75
C SER A 113 -10.04 -8.37 23.43
N SER A 114 -10.16 -9.31 24.37
CA SER A 114 -9.00 -9.94 25.01
C SER A 114 -8.15 -10.72 24.01
N LYS A 115 -8.80 -11.51 23.11
CA LYS A 115 -8.10 -12.21 22.04
C LYS A 115 -7.47 -11.24 21.06
N GLY A 116 -8.18 -10.17 20.68
CA GLY A 116 -7.63 -9.13 19.80
C GLY A 116 -6.42 -8.41 20.39
N LYS A 117 -6.45 -8.12 21.69
CA LYS A 117 -5.28 -7.54 22.39
C LYS A 117 -4.07 -8.47 22.32
N LYS A 118 -4.25 -9.77 22.63
CA LYS A 118 -3.17 -10.76 22.56
C LYS A 118 -2.55 -10.83 21.16
N LEU A 119 -3.36 -10.77 20.10
CA LEU A 119 -2.88 -10.79 18.71
C LEU A 119 -2.05 -9.54 18.39
N ILE A 120 -2.53 -8.35 18.75
CA ILE A 120 -1.79 -7.10 18.53
C ILE A 120 -0.48 -7.10 19.31
N ASP A 121 -0.49 -7.50 20.59
CA ASP A 121 0.70 -7.57 21.43
C ASP A 121 1.71 -8.60 20.87
N SER A 122 1.24 -9.76 20.42
CA SER A 122 2.07 -10.78 19.76
C SER A 122 2.72 -10.22 18.49
N PHE A 123 1.97 -9.58 17.63
CA PHE A 123 2.51 -8.96 16.41
C PHE A 123 3.57 -7.91 16.69
N ILE A 124 3.32 -7.02 17.66
CA ILE A 124 4.29 -5.98 18.04
C ILE A 124 5.56 -6.61 18.63
N ASN A 125 5.43 -7.63 19.48
CA ASN A 125 6.56 -8.26 20.15
C ASN A 125 7.38 -9.14 19.20
N ASN A 126 6.73 -9.79 18.22
CA ASN A 126 7.39 -10.66 17.25
C ASN A 126 7.85 -9.90 15.98
N THR A 127 7.66 -8.58 15.93
CA THR A 127 8.17 -7.69 14.89
C THR A 127 9.06 -6.61 15.55
N PRO A 128 10.36 -6.90 15.76
CA PRO A 128 11.24 -6.04 16.59
C PRO A 128 11.29 -4.58 16.12
N GLY A 129 11.36 -4.35 14.83
CA GLY A 129 11.31 -3.03 14.23
C GLY A 129 10.03 -2.25 14.57
N LEU A 130 8.89 -2.93 14.67
CA LEU A 130 7.59 -2.30 14.99
C LEU A 130 7.55 -1.80 16.44
N SER A 131 8.06 -2.58 17.37
CA SER A 131 8.17 -2.15 18.79
C SER A 131 9.06 -0.89 18.91
N ALA A 132 10.22 -0.89 18.24
CA ALA A 132 11.13 0.26 18.24
C ALA A 132 10.48 1.50 17.58
N LEU A 133 9.79 1.32 16.45
CA LEU A 133 9.07 2.38 15.76
C LEU A 133 7.97 2.99 16.64
N LYS A 134 7.16 2.17 17.29
CA LYS A 134 6.12 2.66 18.22
C LYS A 134 6.71 3.48 19.38
N LYS A 135 7.81 3.02 20.00
CA LYS A 135 8.50 3.78 21.03
C LYS A 135 9.04 5.13 20.53
N LYS A 136 9.57 5.15 19.30
CA LYS A 136 10.04 6.39 18.65
C LYS A 136 8.87 7.36 18.40
N ILE A 137 7.77 6.86 17.88
CA ILE A 137 6.54 7.64 17.62
C ILE A 137 6.04 8.25 18.93
N SER A 138 5.87 7.46 20.00
CA SER A 138 5.40 7.94 21.31
C SER A 138 6.27 9.09 21.86
N ARG A 139 7.60 8.97 21.74
CA ARG A 139 8.52 10.07 22.15
C ARG A 139 8.33 11.34 21.31
N LEU A 140 8.11 11.20 20.00
CA LEU A 140 7.92 12.34 19.09
C LEU A 140 6.57 13.02 19.31
N MET A 141 5.55 12.26 19.73
CA MET A 141 4.21 12.79 20.02
C MET A 141 4.20 13.87 21.12
N ALA A 142 5.20 13.91 21.99
CA ALA A 142 5.36 15.01 22.94
C ALA A 142 5.50 16.39 22.27
N LYS A 143 5.90 16.41 20.97
CA LYS A 143 5.98 17.63 20.14
C LYS A 143 4.69 17.93 19.34
N GLY A 144 3.66 17.09 19.44
CA GLY A 144 2.40 17.21 18.71
C GLY A 144 2.47 16.91 17.21
N HIS A 145 3.65 16.57 16.66
CA HIS A 145 3.84 16.28 15.25
C HIS A 145 4.93 15.23 15.02
N LEU A 146 4.84 14.56 13.88
CA LEU A 146 5.86 13.61 13.39
C LEU A 146 6.59 14.21 12.18
N PRO A 147 7.88 13.90 11.99
CA PRO A 147 8.58 14.21 10.75
C PRO A 147 8.07 13.27 9.64
N ALA A 148 7.58 13.83 8.54
CA ALA A 148 7.24 13.09 7.34
C ALA A 148 8.50 12.60 6.60
N LEU A 149 8.30 11.80 5.54
CA LEU A 149 9.36 11.25 4.71
C LEU A 149 10.27 12.33 4.09
N ASP A 150 9.69 13.48 3.71
CA ASP A 150 10.37 14.64 3.14
C ASP A 150 10.76 15.72 4.18
N GLY A 151 10.67 15.40 5.47
CA GLY A 151 11.03 16.28 6.57
C GLY A 151 9.97 17.30 7.00
N ARG A 152 8.84 17.41 6.29
CA ARG A 152 7.73 18.29 6.74
C ARG A 152 7.13 17.80 8.06
N ARG A 153 6.46 18.71 8.77
CA ARG A 153 5.75 18.37 10.02
C ARG A 153 4.37 17.83 9.70
N VAL A 154 4.05 16.65 10.22
CA VAL A 154 2.73 16.03 10.14
C VAL A 154 2.08 16.09 11.51
N TRP A 155 1.01 16.88 11.60
CA TRP A 155 0.25 17.00 12.85
C TRP A 155 -0.59 15.76 13.09
N VAL A 156 -0.56 15.25 14.31
CA VAL A 156 -1.22 14.00 14.69
C VAL A 156 -2.27 14.29 15.75
N ARG A 157 -3.48 13.82 15.51
CA ARG A 157 -4.64 14.08 16.39
C ARG A 157 -4.58 13.29 17.71
N SER A 158 -3.98 12.10 17.68
CA SER A 158 -3.87 11.24 18.85
C SER A 158 -2.72 10.26 18.67
N GLU A 159 -2.13 9.78 19.78
CA GLU A 159 -1.07 8.77 19.74
C GLU A 159 -1.54 7.47 19.05
N HIS A 160 -2.79 7.11 19.22
CA HIS A 160 -3.40 5.94 18.58
C HIS A 160 -3.39 6.02 17.03
N ALA A 161 -3.58 7.22 16.48
CA ALA A 161 -3.57 7.46 15.04
C ALA A 161 -2.15 7.70 14.47
N ALA A 162 -1.13 7.80 15.32
CA ALA A 162 0.18 8.31 14.92
C ALA A 162 0.89 7.42 13.90
N LEU A 163 0.88 6.11 14.07
CA LEU A 163 1.46 5.17 13.13
C LEU A 163 0.76 5.26 11.77
N ASN A 164 -0.57 5.20 11.76
CA ASN A 164 -1.36 5.34 10.53
C ASN A 164 -1.05 6.67 9.82
N THR A 165 -1.06 7.78 10.57
CA THR A 165 -0.77 9.11 10.02
C THR A 165 0.63 9.17 9.39
N LEU A 166 1.63 8.53 10.02
CA LEU A 166 2.99 8.46 9.49
C LEU A 166 3.04 7.69 8.16
N LEU A 167 2.42 6.52 8.10
CA LEU A 167 2.42 5.65 6.91
C LEU A 167 1.62 6.28 5.76
N GLN A 168 0.43 6.83 6.03
CA GLN A 168 -0.39 7.51 5.03
C GLN A 168 0.29 8.77 4.49
N SER A 169 0.97 9.53 5.34
CA SER A 169 1.77 10.67 4.91
C SER A 169 2.91 10.25 3.99
N ALA A 170 3.62 9.18 4.30
CA ALA A 170 4.71 8.67 3.47
C ALA A 170 4.18 8.17 2.12
N GLY A 171 3.11 7.39 2.10
CA GLY A 171 2.45 6.93 0.87
C GLY A 171 2.02 8.09 -0.03
N ALA A 172 1.40 9.12 0.54
CA ALA A 172 0.98 10.31 -0.21
C ALA A 172 2.18 11.11 -0.78
N ILE A 173 3.31 11.17 -0.06
CA ILE A 173 4.52 11.83 -0.55
C ILE A 173 5.12 11.04 -1.71
N ILE A 174 5.22 9.71 -1.58
CA ILE A 174 5.72 8.83 -2.64
C ILE A 174 4.84 8.91 -3.88
N ALA A 175 3.52 8.80 -3.72
CA ALA A 175 2.58 8.85 -4.83
C ALA A 175 2.65 10.19 -5.60
N LYS A 176 2.82 11.30 -4.91
CA LYS A 176 3.02 12.61 -5.55
C LYS A 176 4.38 12.73 -6.26
N GLN A 177 5.45 12.22 -5.66
CA GLN A 177 6.76 12.19 -6.33
C GLN A 177 6.71 11.28 -7.56
N TRP A 178 6.04 10.13 -7.45
CA TRP A 178 5.81 9.24 -8.58
C TRP A 178 5.06 9.91 -9.73
N LEU A 179 3.99 10.66 -9.44
CA LEU A 179 3.26 11.43 -10.47
C LEU A 179 4.17 12.44 -11.17
N ILE A 180 5.05 13.13 -10.42
CA ILE A 180 6.03 14.07 -10.97
C ILE A 180 7.02 13.35 -11.89
N GLU A 181 7.60 12.23 -11.44
CA GLU A 181 8.55 11.46 -12.24
C GLU A 181 7.88 10.82 -13.47
N SER A 182 6.64 10.34 -13.36
CA SER A 182 5.83 9.84 -14.47
C SER A 182 5.63 10.92 -15.53
N THR A 183 5.20 12.11 -15.11
CA THR A 183 4.97 13.23 -16.03
C THR A 183 6.25 13.64 -16.75
N LYS A 184 7.39 13.69 -16.07
CA LYS A 184 8.69 13.99 -16.66
C LYS A 184 9.08 12.95 -17.71
N LEU A 185 8.99 11.66 -17.39
CA LEU A 185 9.36 10.59 -18.32
C LEU A 185 8.48 10.58 -19.57
N LEU A 186 7.16 10.77 -19.41
CA LEU A 186 6.24 10.85 -20.53
C LEU A 186 6.57 12.04 -21.44
N GLN A 187 6.89 13.20 -20.88
CA GLN A 187 7.29 14.40 -21.64
C GLN A 187 8.65 14.21 -22.35
N GLU A 188 9.65 13.64 -21.66
CA GLU A 188 10.98 13.35 -22.23
C GLU A 188 10.93 12.39 -23.42
N LYS A 189 9.93 11.50 -23.42
CA LYS A 189 9.69 10.51 -24.49
C LYS A 189 8.64 10.95 -25.51
N GLU A 190 8.17 12.19 -25.43
CA GLU A 190 7.17 12.75 -26.32
C GLU A 190 5.89 11.91 -26.43
N ILE A 191 5.49 11.28 -25.29
CA ILE A 191 4.26 10.50 -25.21
C ILE A 191 3.05 11.44 -25.11
N ASP A 192 2.08 11.29 -26.00
CA ASP A 192 0.79 12.00 -25.93
C ASP A 192 -0.08 11.35 -24.84
N ALA A 193 0.09 11.83 -23.62
CA ALA A 193 -0.59 11.34 -22.43
C ALA A 193 -1.21 12.48 -21.62
N LYS A 194 -2.45 12.28 -21.17
CA LYS A 194 -3.18 13.22 -20.30
C LYS A 194 -3.62 12.53 -19.02
N LEU A 195 -3.29 13.09 -17.88
CA LEU A 195 -3.76 12.60 -16.58
C LEU A 195 -5.28 12.80 -16.47
N LEU A 196 -6.01 11.71 -16.29
CA LEU A 196 -7.46 11.71 -16.09
C LEU A 196 -7.82 11.71 -14.61
N ALA A 197 -7.11 10.90 -13.82
CA ALA A 197 -7.35 10.75 -12.40
C ALA A 197 -6.07 10.40 -11.63
N PHE A 198 -5.99 10.92 -10.40
CA PHE A 198 -5.02 10.51 -9.39
C PHE A 198 -5.80 10.21 -8.11
N VAL A 199 -5.88 8.94 -7.73
CA VAL A 199 -6.73 8.45 -6.63
C VAL A 199 -5.88 7.61 -5.70
N HIS A 200 -5.55 8.14 -4.53
CA HIS A 200 -4.67 7.53 -3.53
C HIS A 200 -3.28 7.21 -4.09
N ASP A 201 -3.06 5.98 -4.50
CA ASP A 201 -1.84 5.38 -5.04
C ASP A 201 -2.01 4.89 -6.50
N GLU A 202 -3.11 5.27 -7.15
CA GLU A 202 -3.47 4.93 -8.52
C GLU A 202 -3.48 6.17 -9.40
N THR A 203 -2.95 6.05 -10.63
CA THR A 203 -3.08 7.05 -11.71
C THR A 203 -3.79 6.47 -12.91
N GLN A 204 -4.67 7.27 -13.53
CA GLN A 204 -5.35 6.92 -14.77
C GLN A 204 -5.02 7.97 -15.83
N TRP A 205 -4.60 7.52 -17.02
CA TRP A 205 -4.15 8.36 -18.10
C TRP A 205 -4.90 8.04 -19.39
N GLU A 206 -5.21 9.07 -20.19
CA GLU A 206 -5.57 8.94 -21.58
C GLU A 206 -4.28 9.00 -22.41
N VAL A 207 -4.01 7.99 -23.20
CA VAL A 207 -2.77 7.88 -24.00
C VAL A 207 -3.13 7.48 -25.42
N ARG A 208 -2.45 8.05 -26.41
CA ARG A 208 -2.60 7.63 -27.80
C ARG A 208 -2.35 6.12 -27.92
N GLU A 209 -3.21 5.41 -28.66
CA GLU A 209 -3.27 3.94 -28.69
C GLU A 209 -1.93 3.27 -29.02
N ASP A 210 -1.18 3.83 -29.97
CA ASP A 210 0.13 3.33 -30.41
C ASP A 210 1.26 3.55 -29.38
N GLN A 211 1.04 4.37 -28.35
CA GLN A 211 2.00 4.70 -27.30
C GLN A 211 1.61 4.13 -25.91
N ALA A 212 0.44 3.49 -25.79
CA ALA A 212 -0.14 3.13 -24.50
C ALA A 212 0.73 2.14 -23.68
N GLU A 213 1.28 1.11 -24.32
CA GLU A 213 2.15 0.12 -23.67
C GLU A 213 3.48 0.73 -23.24
N GLU A 214 4.04 1.64 -24.03
CA GLU A 214 5.24 2.39 -23.65
C GLU A 214 4.97 3.30 -22.48
N ALA A 215 3.84 4.02 -22.48
CA ALA A 215 3.42 4.87 -21.36
C ALA A 215 3.29 4.09 -20.06
N ALA A 216 2.64 2.92 -20.09
CA ALA A 216 2.51 2.05 -18.92
C ALA A 216 3.88 1.71 -18.32
N ARG A 217 4.83 1.26 -19.14
CA ARG A 217 6.21 0.94 -18.70
C ARG A 217 6.95 2.14 -18.12
N LEU A 218 6.81 3.32 -18.73
CA LEU A 218 7.45 4.54 -18.24
C LEU A 218 6.88 4.96 -16.88
N ILE A 219 5.57 4.85 -16.69
CA ILE A 219 4.91 5.18 -15.42
C ILE A 219 5.31 4.16 -14.34
N GLU A 220 5.41 2.87 -14.66
CA GLU A 220 5.96 1.85 -13.75
C GLU A 220 7.41 2.16 -13.35
N GLN A 221 8.26 2.48 -14.32
CA GLN A 221 9.66 2.87 -14.08
C GLN A 221 9.77 4.11 -13.18
N ALA A 222 8.87 5.06 -13.33
CA ALA A 222 8.83 6.27 -12.51
C ALA A 222 8.65 5.97 -11.02
N ALA A 223 8.02 4.85 -10.65
CA ALA A 223 7.85 4.46 -9.25
C ALA A 223 9.21 4.18 -8.58
N THR A 224 10.11 3.48 -9.26
CA THR A 224 11.48 3.27 -8.77
C THR A 224 12.22 4.60 -8.61
N LYS A 225 12.16 5.48 -9.62
CA LYS A 225 12.79 6.82 -9.54
C LYS A 225 12.25 7.66 -8.38
N ALA A 226 10.95 7.58 -8.11
CA ALA A 226 10.33 8.28 -6.98
C ALA A 226 10.89 7.78 -5.63
N GLY A 227 11.05 6.48 -5.48
CA GLY A 227 11.67 5.89 -4.29
C GLY A 227 13.12 6.34 -4.11
N GLU A 228 13.92 6.34 -5.17
CA GLU A 228 15.31 6.79 -5.17
C GLU A 228 15.44 8.29 -4.81
N ALA A 229 14.62 9.15 -5.42
CA ALA A 229 14.58 10.59 -5.15
C ALA A 229 14.29 10.91 -3.68
N LEU A 230 13.46 10.11 -3.04
CA LEU A 230 13.09 10.23 -1.63
C LEU A 230 14.02 9.46 -0.68
N LYS A 231 15.06 8.79 -1.21
CA LYS A 231 15.95 7.89 -0.43
C LYS A 231 15.13 6.85 0.37
N PHE A 232 14.10 6.35 -0.25
CA PHE A 232 13.21 5.37 0.36
C PHE A 232 13.89 4.01 0.41
N ARG A 233 13.91 3.37 1.58
CA ARG A 233 14.67 2.12 1.78
C ARG A 233 14.06 0.91 1.11
N CYS A 234 12.74 0.89 1.00
CA CYS A 234 12.02 -0.20 0.35
C CYS A 234 11.84 0.14 -1.14
N PRO A 235 12.20 -0.71 -2.09
CA PRO A 235 11.93 -0.46 -3.51
C PRO A 235 10.46 -0.15 -3.75
N VAL A 236 10.17 0.88 -4.54
CA VAL A 236 8.81 1.25 -4.94
C VAL A 236 8.56 0.68 -6.33
N ASN A 237 7.51 -0.11 -6.46
CA ASN A 237 7.08 -0.71 -7.71
C ASN A 237 5.64 -0.28 -8.01
N ALA A 238 5.28 -0.35 -9.28
CA ALA A 238 3.92 -0.12 -9.76
C ALA A 238 3.55 -1.17 -10.79
N GLU A 239 2.26 -1.40 -10.96
CA GLU A 239 1.69 -2.33 -11.94
C GLU A 239 0.73 -1.59 -12.85
N GLY A 240 1.00 -1.63 -14.17
CA GLY A 240 0.22 -0.98 -15.21
C GLY A 240 -0.70 -1.93 -15.95
N LYS A 241 -1.85 -1.41 -16.37
CA LYS A 241 -2.79 -2.08 -17.25
C LYS A 241 -3.26 -1.11 -18.33
N VAL A 242 -3.44 -1.63 -19.56
CA VAL A 242 -3.94 -0.88 -20.70
C VAL A 242 -5.33 -1.38 -21.06
N GLY A 243 -6.28 -0.48 -21.30
CA GLY A 243 -7.66 -0.82 -21.62
C GLY A 243 -8.42 0.34 -22.26
N ASP A 244 -9.73 0.19 -22.41
CA ASP A 244 -10.61 1.20 -23.00
C ASP A 244 -11.37 2.02 -21.94
N ASN A 245 -11.29 1.60 -20.67
CA ASN A 245 -12.01 2.21 -19.56
C ASN A 245 -11.39 1.82 -18.21
N TRP A 246 -11.79 2.50 -17.14
CA TRP A 246 -11.25 2.29 -15.80
C TRP A 246 -11.53 0.88 -15.23
N LYS A 247 -12.61 0.20 -15.64
CA LYS A 247 -12.88 -1.19 -15.23
C LYS A 247 -11.78 -2.15 -15.70
N GLN A 248 -11.21 -1.92 -16.88
CA GLN A 248 -10.17 -2.77 -17.47
C GLN A 248 -8.78 -2.45 -16.91
N THR A 249 -8.59 -1.27 -16.37
CA THR A 249 -7.28 -0.76 -15.95
C THR A 249 -7.10 -0.72 -14.42
N HIS A 250 -8.00 -1.38 -13.67
CA HIS A 250 -7.93 -1.45 -12.19
C HIS A 250 -7.92 -2.87 -11.67
#